data_cb04ae3ddab1aedb958928505e44db2a
#
_entry.id   cb04ae3ddab1aedb958928505e44db2a
#
_cell.length_a   1.000
_cell.length_b   1.000
_cell.length_c   1.000
_cell.angle_alpha   90.00
_cell.angle_beta   90.00
_cell.angle_gamma   90.00
#
_symmetry.space_group_name_H-M   'P 1'
#
loop_
_entity.id
_entity.type
_entity.pdbx_description
1 polymer ?
#
loop_
_entity_poly.entity_id
_entity_poly.type
_entity_poly.pdbx_seq_one_letter_code
_entity_poly.pdbx_strand_id
1 'polypeptide(L)'
;MGKLPAGNSAGIITLFKAFWRRGLEQRLIIICVASIFMTAYVAGVVCGVTAIIFLIRKKTRTAFLRSPGFLYACIFCGVGVVGSLLTRNWLGLAGTVFVLFPMLVVYITAASFLDRELIHICFRSICVLSIAVVFIGIIQLFIKGANYRPEATFHNPNLLANALSLVLITAVAAFVDVYDKKYNMLYAAALTFCAAGVLFTQCRTAIPSIAAAGLIVLLAMRKYKMAVIYSGGCAAVLLVALFNFEHIPRLLNVEENWYERMDIITVALEGFLERPILGGGPFYFRIYGHGLMSRNYLHAHNLFVNFLLDFGVAGTGSMIIMFGEQLKEVFASFKRKKRACAEISAVAGCLIYTVAHGMLDVTAFNVQTGQLLLFIIATGIAAARLNREADNPSLLASEAVYFPEKEQ
;
A
#
# COMPACT_ATOMS: atom_id res chain seq x y z
N MET A 1 -27.24 -20.00 4.51
CA MET A 1 -27.32 -18.94 3.46
C MET A 1 -28.56 -18.11 3.74
N GLY A 2 -28.48 -17.03 4.51
CA GLY A 2 -29.56 -16.08 4.79
C GLY A 2 -29.54 -14.96 3.76
N LYS A 3 -30.62 -14.82 2.99
CA LYS A 3 -30.82 -13.70 2.04
C LYS A 3 -30.90 -12.37 2.81
N LEU A 4 -30.07 -11.41 2.43
CA LEU A 4 -30.18 -10.01 2.90
C LEU A 4 -31.38 -9.33 2.23
N PRO A 5 -32.19 -8.53 2.95
CA PRO A 5 -33.34 -7.83 2.39
C PRO A 5 -32.91 -6.66 1.50
N ALA A 6 -33.56 -6.53 0.36
CA ALA A 6 -33.43 -5.41 -0.57
C ALA A 6 -34.28 -4.22 -0.09
N GLY A 7 -33.62 -3.07 0.22
CA GLY A 7 -34.33 -1.83 0.56
C GLY A 7 -33.35 -0.68 0.85
N ASN A 8 -33.46 0.42 0.14
CA ASN A 8 -32.47 1.52 0.06
C ASN A 8 -32.31 2.42 1.31
N SER A 9 -33.14 2.34 2.35
CA SER A 9 -32.96 3.02 3.64
C SER A 9 -32.28 2.13 4.70
N ALA A 10 -32.13 0.85 4.42
CA ALA A 10 -31.46 -0.14 5.27
C ALA A 10 -29.92 -0.02 5.24
N GLY A 11 -29.31 0.77 4.35
CA GLY A 11 -27.87 0.72 4.06
C GLY A 11 -26.99 1.06 5.26
N ILE A 12 -27.12 2.24 5.86
CA ILE A 12 -26.21 2.72 6.92
C ILE A 12 -26.43 1.96 8.23
N ILE A 13 -27.70 1.75 8.62
CA ILE A 13 -28.03 1.02 9.85
C ILE A 13 -27.58 -0.44 9.75
N THR A 14 -27.72 -1.04 8.58
CA THR A 14 -27.28 -2.42 8.34
C THR A 14 -25.76 -2.54 8.35
N LEU A 15 -25.03 -1.60 7.75
CA LEU A 15 -23.56 -1.52 7.81
C LEU A 15 -23.08 -1.30 9.24
N PHE A 16 -23.72 -0.41 10.00
CA PHE A 16 -23.41 -0.17 11.40
C PHE A 16 -23.64 -1.43 12.27
N LYS A 17 -24.78 -2.11 12.10
CA LYS A 17 -25.06 -3.38 12.78
C LYS A 17 -24.04 -4.47 12.37
N ALA A 18 -23.68 -4.56 11.10
CA ALA A 18 -22.68 -5.51 10.63
C ALA A 18 -21.29 -5.23 11.23
N PHE A 19 -20.90 -3.96 11.35
CA PHE A 19 -19.67 -3.56 12.02
C PHE A 19 -19.65 -3.99 13.50
N TRP A 20 -20.72 -3.75 14.26
CA TRP A 20 -20.78 -4.11 15.69
C TRP A 20 -20.87 -5.60 15.97
N ARG A 21 -21.33 -6.40 15.00
CA ARG A 21 -21.34 -7.87 15.09
C ARG A 21 -19.97 -8.50 14.90
N ARG A 22 -18.99 -7.75 14.37
CA ARG A 22 -17.63 -8.25 14.14
C ARG A 22 -16.81 -8.23 15.42
N GLY A 23 -15.83 -9.13 15.51
CA GLY A 23 -14.86 -9.14 16.61
C GLY A 23 -14.06 -7.84 16.68
N LEU A 24 -13.52 -7.54 17.84
CA LEU A 24 -12.74 -6.32 18.07
C LEU A 24 -11.59 -6.17 17.07
N GLU A 25 -10.88 -7.26 16.77
CA GLU A 25 -9.76 -7.29 15.83
C GLU A 25 -10.17 -6.80 14.45
N GLN A 26 -11.29 -7.31 13.94
CA GLN A 26 -11.83 -6.94 12.63
C GLN A 26 -12.30 -5.48 12.61
N ARG A 27 -12.93 -5.00 13.69
CA ARG A 27 -13.34 -3.59 13.82
C ARG A 27 -12.14 -2.64 13.80
N LEU A 28 -11.07 -2.99 14.52
CA LEU A 28 -9.84 -2.20 14.54
C LEU A 28 -9.18 -2.15 13.16
N ILE A 29 -9.19 -3.26 12.41
CA ILE A 29 -8.68 -3.28 11.02
C ILE A 29 -9.49 -2.33 10.13
N ILE A 30 -10.84 -2.35 10.22
CA ILE A 30 -11.69 -1.42 9.46
C ILE A 30 -11.37 0.04 9.80
N ILE A 31 -11.19 0.35 11.09
CA ILE A 31 -10.87 1.71 11.54
C ILE A 31 -9.50 2.14 11.04
N CYS A 32 -8.49 1.26 11.09
CA CYS A 32 -7.16 1.51 10.52
C CYS A 32 -7.27 1.83 9.02
N VAL A 33 -7.98 1.02 8.24
CA VAL A 33 -8.16 1.22 6.80
C VAL A 33 -8.85 2.55 6.50
N ALA A 34 -9.90 2.89 7.26
CA ALA A 34 -10.59 4.16 7.08
C ALA A 34 -9.71 5.37 7.41
N SER A 35 -8.87 5.26 8.45
CA SER A 35 -7.98 6.34 8.90
C SER A 35 -6.90 6.72 7.88
N ILE A 36 -6.53 5.79 6.96
CA ILE A 36 -5.54 6.03 5.89
C ILE A 36 -5.93 7.24 5.03
N PHE A 37 -7.24 7.43 4.79
CA PHE A 37 -7.75 8.49 3.93
C PHE A 37 -8.02 9.82 4.66
N MET A 38 -7.70 9.90 5.96
CA MET A 38 -7.83 11.13 6.75
C MET A 38 -6.52 11.95 6.65
N THR A 39 -5.72 11.96 7.70
CA THR A 39 -4.39 12.58 7.70
C THR A 39 -3.33 11.59 8.17
N ALA A 40 -2.06 11.84 7.83
CA ALA A 40 -0.95 10.99 8.30
C ALA A 40 -0.90 10.87 9.83
N TYR A 41 -1.25 11.93 10.54
CA TYR A 41 -1.31 11.94 12.01
C TYR A 41 -2.41 10.99 12.53
N VAL A 42 -3.62 11.11 12.00
CA VAL A 42 -4.75 10.25 12.39
C VAL A 42 -4.45 8.79 12.06
N ALA A 43 -3.96 8.52 10.84
CA ALA A 43 -3.58 7.18 10.42
C ALA A 43 -2.49 6.58 11.31
N GLY A 44 -1.47 7.37 11.68
CA GLY A 44 -0.38 6.95 12.58
C GLY A 44 -0.88 6.64 13.99
N VAL A 45 -1.68 7.53 14.58
CA VAL A 45 -2.22 7.35 15.93
C VAL A 45 -3.15 6.12 16.00
N VAL A 46 -4.08 5.99 15.05
CA VAL A 46 -4.99 4.83 15.00
C VAL A 46 -4.23 3.52 14.85
N CYS A 47 -3.23 3.50 13.96
CA CYS A 47 -2.38 2.33 13.77
C CYS A 47 -1.58 2.00 15.06
N GLY A 48 -0.98 3.00 15.70
CA GLY A 48 -0.23 2.85 16.95
C GLY A 48 -1.09 2.28 18.08
N VAL A 49 -2.28 2.85 18.30
CA VAL A 49 -3.24 2.35 19.32
C VAL A 49 -3.67 0.92 18.99
N THR A 50 -3.96 0.62 17.72
CA THR A 50 -4.32 -0.74 17.29
C THR A 50 -3.18 -1.72 17.54
N ALA A 51 -1.94 -1.34 17.24
CA ALA A 51 -0.77 -2.17 17.49
C ALA A 51 -0.60 -2.47 18.98
N ILE A 52 -0.78 -1.48 19.84
CA ILE A 52 -0.72 -1.66 21.32
C ILE A 52 -1.79 -2.68 21.75
N ILE A 53 -3.04 -2.52 21.30
CA ILE A 53 -4.13 -3.46 21.61
C ILE A 53 -3.78 -4.88 21.13
N PHE A 54 -3.23 -5.00 19.91
CA PHE A 54 -2.84 -6.30 19.34
C PHE A 54 -1.71 -6.97 20.12
N LEU A 55 -0.76 -6.21 20.65
CA LEU A 55 0.34 -6.73 21.46
C LEU A 55 -0.11 -7.13 22.88
N ILE A 56 -1.09 -6.43 23.46
CA ILE A 56 -1.63 -6.75 24.80
C ILE A 56 -2.51 -8.01 24.75
N ARG A 57 -3.36 -8.14 23.74
CA ARG A 57 -4.30 -9.27 23.63
C ARG A 57 -3.58 -10.55 23.23
N LYS A 58 -3.72 -11.62 24.03
CA LYS A 58 -3.07 -12.92 23.80
C LYS A 58 -3.31 -13.46 22.38
N LYS A 59 -4.55 -13.40 21.88
CA LYS A 59 -4.94 -13.94 20.56
C LYS A 59 -4.16 -13.27 19.43
N THR A 60 -4.16 -11.94 19.38
CA THR A 60 -3.48 -11.16 18.32
C THR A 60 -1.97 -11.20 18.48
N ARG A 61 -1.46 -11.11 19.70
CA ARG A 61 -0.04 -11.27 19.98
C ARG A 61 0.49 -12.64 19.51
N THR A 62 -0.25 -13.72 19.81
CA THR A 62 0.15 -15.06 19.34
C THR A 62 0.11 -15.15 17.82
N ALA A 63 -0.88 -14.54 17.15
CA ALA A 63 -0.94 -14.50 15.69
C ALA A 63 0.26 -13.73 15.10
N PHE A 64 0.65 -12.61 15.70
CA PHE A 64 1.83 -11.83 15.28
C PHE A 64 3.13 -12.65 15.46
N LEU A 65 3.35 -13.22 16.65
CA LEU A 65 4.57 -13.97 16.97
C LEU A 65 4.75 -15.25 16.13
N ARG A 66 3.64 -15.85 15.66
CA ARG A 66 3.63 -17.06 14.83
C ARG A 66 3.56 -16.76 13.32
N SER A 67 3.45 -15.48 12.93
CA SER A 67 3.36 -15.11 11.53
C SER A 67 4.66 -15.44 10.78
N PRO A 68 4.57 -15.89 9.52
CA PRO A 68 5.74 -16.00 8.66
C PRO A 68 6.47 -14.66 8.58
N GLY A 69 7.79 -14.67 8.68
CA GLY A 69 8.59 -13.44 8.60
C GLY A 69 8.65 -12.60 9.88
N PHE A 70 8.01 -13.00 11.00
CA PHE A 70 8.06 -12.27 12.28
C PHE A 70 9.50 -11.94 12.71
N LEU A 71 10.40 -12.91 12.69
CA LEU A 71 11.80 -12.71 13.07
C LEU A 71 12.46 -11.61 12.24
N TYR A 72 12.23 -11.62 10.94
CA TYR A 72 12.80 -10.64 10.01
C TYR A 72 12.17 -9.25 10.16
N ALA A 73 10.89 -9.16 10.54
CA ALA A 73 10.28 -7.90 10.93
C ALA A 73 10.95 -7.29 12.17
N CYS A 74 11.26 -8.12 13.17
CA CYS A 74 12.01 -7.69 14.36
C CYS A 74 13.43 -7.25 14.01
N ILE A 75 14.15 -8.00 13.16
CA ILE A 75 15.49 -7.64 12.70
C ILE A 75 15.45 -6.31 11.94
N PHE A 76 14.50 -6.13 11.01
CA PHE A 76 14.33 -4.90 10.25
C PHE A 76 14.13 -3.67 11.16
N CYS A 77 13.21 -3.76 12.11
CA CYS A 77 12.98 -2.69 13.09
C CYS A 77 14.20 -2.50 14.02
N GLY A 78 14.83 -3.57 14.45
CA GLY A 78 16.05 -3.53 15.27
C GLY A 78 17.19 -2.80 14.57
N VAL A 79 17.41 -3.07 13.28
CA VAL A 79 18.40 -2.35 12.46
C VAL A 79 18.04 -0.87 12.37
N GLY A 80 16.76 -0.53 12.12
CA GLY A 80 16.29 0.86 12.08
C GLY A 80 16.54 1.60 13.41
N VAL A 81 16.33 0.96 14.55
CA VAL A 81 16.61 1.50 15.88
C VAL A 81 18.11 1.71 16.07
N VAL A 82 18.91 0.66 15.85
CA VAL A 82 20.38 0.72 16.06
C VAL A 82 21.02 1.72 15.12
N GLY A 83 20.70 1.72 13.83
CA GLY A 83 21.19 2.69 12.85
C GLY A 83 20.87 4.13 13.27
N SER A 84 19.62 4.37 13.71
CA SER A 84 19.21 5.71 14.19
C SER A 84 19.97 6.15 15.44
N LEU A 85 20.22 5.25 16.39
CA LEU A 85 20.97 5.56 17.62
C LEU A 85 22.43 5.88 17.30
N LEU A 86 23.09 5.10 16.43
CA LEU A 86 24.48 5.29 16.02
C LEU A 86 24.69 6.61 15.27
N THR A 87 23.69 7.10 14.57
CA THR A 87 23.74 8.36 13.81
C THR A 87 23.10 9.54 14.53
N ARG A 88 22.58 9.35 15.74
CA ARG A 88 21.78 10.34 16.48
C ARG A 88 20.57 10.85 15.69
N ASN A 89 20.01 9.97 14.84
CA ASN A 89 18.83 10.27 14.02
C ASN A 89 17.56 10.05 14.85
N TRP A 90 17.21 11.02 15.69
CA TRP A 90 16.03 10.92 16.59
C TRP A 90 14.71 10.81 15.82
N LEU A 91 14.62 11.44 14.64
CA LEU A 91 13.45 11.32 13.77
C LEU A 91 13.33 9.89 13.22
N GLY A 92 14.45 9.29 12.82
CA GLY A 92 14.49 7.90 12.36
C GLY A 92 14.14 6.91 13.46
N LEU A 93 14.63 7.14 14.68
CA LEU A 93 14.28 6.35 15.87
C LEU A 93 12.77 6.42 16.14
N ALA A 94 12.20 7.63 16.18
CA ALA A 94 10.77 7.83 16.35
C ALA A 94 9.96 7.19 15.21
N GLY A 95 10.40 7.35 13.96
CA GLY A 95 9.78 6.73 12.78
C GLY A 95 9.77 5.20 12.86
N THR A 96 10.86 4.60 13.34
CA THR A 96 10.93 3.14 13.50
C THR A 96 9.97 2.66 14.60
N VAL A 97 10.02 3.29 15.78
CA VAL A 97 9.29 2.83 16.96
C VAL A 97 7.79 3.15 16.89
N PHE A 98 7.43 4.35 16.43
CA PHE A 98 6.04 4.82 16.47
C PHE A 98 5.30 4.69 15.13
N VAL A 99 6.00 4.38 14.04
CA VAL A 99 5.38 4.23 12.72
C VAL A 99 5.63 2.85 12.13
N LEU A 100 6.88 2.47 11.84
CA LEU A 100 7.17 1.24 11.13
C LEU A 100 6.77 -0.01 11.93
N PHE A 101 7.20 -0.09 13.19
CA PHE A 101 6.88 -1.23 14.03
C PHE A 101 5.37 -1.41 14.24
N PRO A 102 4.58 -0.38 14.61
CA PRO A 102 3.12 -0.49 14.67
C PRO A 102 2.48 -0.94 13.35
N MET A 103 2.92 -0.41 12.22
CA MET A 103 2.40 -0.81 10.91
C MET A 103 2.62 -2.31 10.65
N LEU A 104 3.82 -2.82 10.92
CA LEU A 104 4.13 -4.24 10.76
C LEU A 104 3.29 -5.10 11.72
N VAL A 105 3.17 -4.72 12.99
CA VAL A 105 2.32 -5.43 13.97
C VAL A 105 0.87 -5.53 13.46
N VAL A 106 0.28 -4.42 13.03
CA VAL A 106 -1.13 -4.38 12.60
C VAL A 106 -1.34 -5.22 11.35
N TYR A 107 -0.56 -5.01 10.28
CA TYR A 107 -0.88 -5.58 8.98
C TYR A 107 -0.41 -7.03 8.82
N ILE A 108 0.69 -7.43 9.48
CA ILE A 108 1.08 -8.84 9.58
C ILE A 108 0.01 -9.64 10.34
N THR A 109 -0.47 -9.08 11.46
CA THR A 109 -1.54 -9.70 12.25
C THR A 109 -2.88 -9.72 11.52
N ALA A 110 -3.22 -8.64 10.79
CA ALA A 110 -4.47 -8.51 10.08
C ALA A 110 -4.75 -9.67 9.12
N ALA A 111 -3.72 -10.20 8.44
CA ALA A 111 -3.84 -11.33 7.53
C ALA A 111 -4.49 -12.56 8.16
N SER A 112 -4.35 -12.75 9.50
CA SER A 112 -4.94 -13.87 10.25
C SER A 112 -6.43 -13.66 10.59
N PHE A 113 -6.93 -12.40 10.59
CA PHE A 113 -8.29 -12.05 11.02
C PHE A 113 -9.20 -11.60 9.88
N LEU A 114 -8.65 -11.44 8.67
CA LEU A 114 -9.42 -11.10 7.49
C LEU A 114 -10.16 -12.35 6.97
N ASP A 115 -11.49 -12.25 6.85
CA ASP A 115 -12.33 -13.16 6.09
C ASP A 115 -12.72 -12.54 4.74
N ARG A 116 -13.33 -13.32 3.84
CA ARG A 116 -13.67 -12.84 2.50
C ARG A 116 -14.64 -11.67 2.52
N GLU A 117 -15.63 -11.71 3.39
CA GLU A 117 -16.61 -10.62 3.48
C GLU A 117 -15.94 -9.32 3.93
N LEU A 118 -15.05 -9.40 4.92
CA LEU A 118 -14.32 -8.24 5.42
C LEU A 118 -13.38 -7.65 4.37
N ILE A 119 -12.66 -8.49 3.61
CA ILE A 119 -11.83 -8.04 2.50
C ILE A 119 -12.66 -7.23 1.49
N HIS A 120 -13.82 -7.75 1.07
CA HIS A 120 -14.70 -7.03 0.14
C HIS A 120 -15.27 -5.74 0.73
N ILE A 121 -15.64 -5.73 2.01
CA ILE A 121 -16.08 -4.51 2.70
C ILE A 121 -14.95 -3.47 2.67
N CYS A 122 -13.73 -3.85 3.01
CA CYS A 122 -12.58 -2.94 2.99
C CYS A 122 -12.27 -2.43 1.58
N PHE A 123 -12.31 -3.29 0.56
CA PHE A 123 -12.10 -2.86 -0.83
C PHE A 123 -13.14 -1.83 -1.28
N ARG A 124 -14.40 -2.01 -0.92
CA ARG A 124 -15.46 -1.02 -1.20
C ARG A 124 -15.24 0.26 -0.42
N SER A 125 -14.83 0.15 0.85
CA SER A 125 -14.55 1.32 1.70
C SER A 125 -13.41 2.16 1.14
N ILE A 126 -12.29 1.56 0.73
CA ILE A 126 -11.18 2.31 0.12
C ILE A 126 -11.59 2.97 -1.19
N CYS A 127 -12.46 2.34 -2.00
CA CYS A 127 -13.01 2.96 -3.21
C CYS A 127 -13.86 4.20 -2.88
N VAL A 128 -14.79 4.09 -1.93
CA VAL A 128 -15.63 5.23 -1.51
C VAL A 128 -14.80 6.36 -0.94
N LEU A 129 -13.87 6.04 -0.03
CA LEU A 129 -13.01 7.03 0.62
C LEU A 129 -12.06 7.71 -0.37
N SER A 130 -11.53 6.97 -1.35
CA SER A 130 -10.69 7.56 -2.40
C SER A 130 -11.45 8.54 -3.29
N ILE A 131 -12.71 8.22 -3.63
CA ILE A 131 -13.58 9.15 -4.36
C ILE A 131 -13.77 10.44 -3.54
N ALA A 132 -14.06 10.33 -2.24
CA ALA A 132 -14.20 11.51 -1.36
C ALA A 132 -12.91 12.34 -1.32
N VAL A 133 -11.75 11.70 -1.24
CA VAL A 133 -10.44 12.39 -1.26
C VAL A 133 -10.20 13.09 -2.59
N VAL A 134 -10.59 12.49 -3.72
CA VAL A 134 -10.50 13.16 -5.04
C VAL A 134 -11.39 14.40 -5.07
N PHE A 135 -12.60 14.37 -4.51
CA PHE A 135 -13.45 15.56 -4.40
C PHE A 135 -12.78 16.66 -3.58
N ILE A 136 -12.12 16.34 -2.46
CA ILE A 136 -11.33 17.31 -1.69
C ILE A 136 -10.22 17.92 -2.59
N GLY A 137 -9.53 17.10 -3.38
CA GLY A 137 -8.53 17.57 -4.35
C GLY A 137 -9.11 18.50 -5.41
N ILE A 138 -10.29 18.21 -5.93
CA ILE A 138 -11.02 19.06 -6.89
C ILE A 138 -11.37 20.41 -6.24
N ILE A 139 -11.88 20.40 -5.00
CA ILE A 139 -12.16 21.64 -4.26
C ILE A 139 -10.87 22.48 -4.10
N GLN A 140 -9.73 21.84 -3.80
CA GLN A 140 -8.44 22.55 -3.74
C GLN A 140 -8.07 23.21 -5.07
N LEU A 141 -8.33 22.55 -6.21
CA LEU A 141 -8.11 23.15 -7.54
C LEU A 141 -8.99 24.37 -7.77
N PHE A 142 -10.27 24.34 -7.38
CA PHE A 142 -11.15 25.50 -7.51
C PHE A 142 -10.71 26.67 -6.64
N ILE A 143 -10.19 26.41 -5.44
CA ILE A 143 -9.78 27.47 -4.50
C ILE A 143 -8.40 28.02 -4.85
N LYS A 144 -7.43 27.17 -5.22
CA LYS A 144 -6.02 27.53 -5.41
C LYS A 144 -5.62 27.74 -6.89
N GLY A 145 -6.54 27.46 -7.82
CA GLY A 145 -6.33 27.63 -9.26
C GLY A 145 -5.85 26.37 -9.99
N ALA A 146 -6.03 26.35 -11.33
CA ALA A 146 -5.79 25.19 -12.18
C ALA A 146 -4.32 24.69 -12.19
N ASN A 147 -3.36 25.55 -11.89
CA ASN A 147 -1.93 25.21 -11.85
C ASN A 147 -1.52 24.57 -10.51
N TYR A 148 -2.40 24.57 -9.50
CA TYR A 148 -2.13 23.93 -8.22
C TYR A 148 -2.12 22.41 -8.37
N ARG A 149 -1.23 21.74 -7.65
CA ARG A 149 -1.18 20.28 -7.55
C ARG A 149 -1.91 19.85 -6.28
N PRO A 150 -3.10 19.23 -6.38
CA PRO A 150 -3.86 18.85 -5.21
C PRO A 150 -3.13 17.78 -4.39
N GLU A 151 -3.19 17.93 -3.09
CA GLU A 151 -2.64 17.00 -2.11
C GLU A 151 -3.72 16.36 -1.23
N ALA A 152 -4.92 16.92 -1.27
CA ALA A 152 -6.08 16.52 -0.47
C ALA A 152 -5.72 16.31 1.02
N THR A 153 -5.88 15.10 1.53
CA THR A 153 -5.56 14.73 2.92
C THR A 153 -4.15 14.15 3.10
N PHE A 154 -3.34 14.09 2.02
CA PHE A 154 -2.01 13.44 2.02
C PHE A 154 -0.85 14.41 2.19
N HIS A 155 -1.09 15.73 2.21
CA HIS A 155 -0.08 16.80 2.37
C HIS A 155 1.06 16.78 1.33
N ASN A 156 0.94 15.96 0.28
CA ASN A 156 1.88 15.92 -0.83
C ASN A 156 1.21 15.31 -2.06
N PRO A 157 1.27 15.97 -3.24
CA PRO A 157 0.64 15.46 -4.45
C PRO A 157 1.14 14.07 -4.90
N ASN A 158 2.42 13.76 -4.69
CA ASN A 158 2.97 12.45 -5.05
C ASN A 158 2.44 11.34 -4.13
N LEU A 159 2.23 11.64 -2.84
CA LEU A 159 1.61 10.70 -1.89
C LEU A 159 0.15 10.45 -2.25
N LEU A 160 -0.59 11.51 -2.60
CA LEU A 160 -1.97 11.37 -3.11
C LEU A 160 -1.99 10.50 -4.37
N ALA A 161 -1.11 10.79 -5.35
CA ALA A 161 -1.00 9.99 -6.57
C ALA A 161 -0.73 8.52 -6.27
N ASN A 162 0.19 8.22 -5.34
CA ASN A 162 0.52 6.86 -4.94
C ASN A 162 -0.71 6.16 -4.33
N ALA A 163 -1.39 6.77 -3.37
CA ALA A 163 -2.57 6.20 -2.74
C ALA A 163 -3.68 5.91 -3.77
N LEU A 164 -4.00 6.89 -4.64
CA LEU A 164 -4.99 6.71 -5.70
C LEU A 164 -4.59 5.64 -6.70
N SER A 165 -3.30 5.50 -7.00
CA SER A 165 -2.78 4.44 -7.89
C SER A 165 -2.97 3.05 -7.29
N LEU A 166 -2.67 2.86 -6.00
CA LEU A 166 -2.89 1.59 -5.31
C LEU A 166 -4.37 1.22 -5.28
N VAL A 167 -5.27 2.20 -5.03
CA VAL A 167 -6.72 1.98 -5.10
C VAL A 167 -7.16 1.65 -6.52
N LEU A 168 -6.67 2.36 -7.53
CA LEU A 168 -6.99 2.12 -8.94
C LEU A 168 -6.64 0.69 -9.34
N ILE A 169 -5.43 0.23 -9.02
CA ILE A 169 -4.98 -1.14 -9.31
C ILE A 169 -5.87 -2.18 -8.61
N THR A 170 -6.21 -1.93 -7.34
CA THR A 170 -7.13 -2.80 -6.57
C THR A 170 -8.53 -2.80 -7.18
N ALA A 171 -9.02 -1.63 -7.60
CA ALA A 171 -10.33 -1.49 -8.25
C ALA A 171 -10.37 -2.19 -9.62
N VAL A 172 -9.29 -2.19 -10.42
CA VAL A 172 -9.18 -2.99 -11.65
C VAL A 172 -9.37 -4.47 -11.34
N ALA A 173 -8.68 -4.99 -10.34
CA ALA A 173 -8.78 -6.39 -9.95
C ALA A 173 -10.22 -6.75 -9.50
N ALA A 174 -10.82 -5.90 -8.65
CA ALA A 174 -12.18 -6.11 -8.13
C ALA A 174 -13.26 -5.97 -9.22
N PHE A 175 -13.12 -5.01 -10.15
CA PHE A 175 -14.04 -4.82 -11.28
C PHE A 175 -14.10 -6.02 -12.22
N VAL A 176 -12.95 -6.65 -12.44
CA VAL A 176 -12.80 -7.80 -13.35
C VAL A 176 -13.23 -9.11 -12.69
N ASP A 177 -13.33 -9.13 -11.35
CA ASP A 177 -13.75 -10.33 -10.61
C ASP A 177 -15.25 -10.60 -10.77
N VAL A 178 -15.58 -11.87 -10.88
CA VAL A 178 -16.97 -12.32 -11.05
C VAL A 178 -17.74 -12.27 -9.72
N TYR A 179 -17.05 -12.32 -8.61
CA TYR A 179 -17.65 -12.48 -7.28
C TYR A 179 -18.41 -11.25 -6.78
N ASP A 180 -17.98 -10.04 -7.15
CA ASP A 180 -18.52 -8.79 -6.60
C ASP A 180 -19.23 -7.91 -7.64
N LYS A 181 -19.80 -8.53 -8.67
CA LYS A 181 -20.47 -7.84 -9.79
C LYS A 181 -21.52 -6.81 -9.37
N LYS A 182 -22.16 -7.02 -8.22
CA LYS A 182 -23.15 -6.07 -7.66
C LYS A 182 -22.57 -4.67 -7.47
N TYR A 183 -21.27 -4.56 -7.24
CA TYR A 183 -20.56 -3.30 -6.95
C TYR A 183 -19.73 -2.79 -8.12
N ASN A 184 -19.91 -3.34 -9.33
CA ASN A 184 -19.16 -2.92 -10.51
C ASN A 184 -19.29 -1.42 -10.80
N MET A 185 -20.45 -0.82 -10.53
CA MET A 185 -20.64 0.63 -10.66
C MET A 185 -19.73 1.42 -9.70
N LEU A 186 -19.57 0.95 -8.45
CA LEU A 186 -18.65 1.56 -7.49
C LEU A 186 -17.20 1.44 -7.94
N TYR A 187 -16.79 0.25 -8.40
CA TYR A 187 -15.44 0.04 -8.90
C TYR A 187 -15.16 0.87 -10.16
N ALA A 188 -16.12 0.95 -11.09
CA ALA A 188 -16.02 1.81 -12.28
C ALA A 188 -15.89 3.30 -11.89
N ALA A 189 -16.70 3.77 -10.93
CA ALA A 189 -16.58 5.12 -10.40
C ALA A 189 -15.20 5.36 -9.77
N ALA A 190 -14.72 4.43 -8.93
CA ALA A 190 -13.40 4.53 -8.32
C ALA A 190 -12.28 4.57 -9.39
N LEU A 191 -12.37 3.75 -10.44
CA LEU A 191 -11.43 3.77 -11.56
C LEU A 191 -11.40 5.15 -12.23
N THR A 192 -12.56 5.74 -12.54
CA THR A 192 -12.67 7.03 -13.20
C THR A 192 -12.13 8.16 -12.31
N PHE A 193 -12.61 8.23 -11.06
CA PHE A 193 -12.21 9.29 -10.14
C PHE A 193 -10.74 9.20 -9.73
N CYS A 194 -10.24 8.00 -9.43
CA CYS A 194 -8.82 7.83 -9.08
C CYS A 194 -7.91 8.15 -10.27
N ALA A 195 -8.26 7.75 -11.49
CA ALA A 195 -7.49 8.09 -12.69
C ALA A 195 -7.46 9.62 -12.90
N ALA A 196 -8.60 10.30 -12.81
CA ALA A 196 -8.66 11.77 -12.87
C ALA A 196 -7.84 12.40 -11.73
N GLY A 197 -7.96 11.89 -10.51
CA GLY A 197 -7.17 12.36 -9.37
C GLY A 197 -5.67 12.25 -9.59
N VAL A 198 -5.18 11.11 -10.11
CA VAL A 198 -3.77 10.93 -10.46
C VAL A 198 -3.32 11.97 -11.50
N LEU A 199 -4.13 12.21 -12.55
CA LEU A 199 -3.82 13.23 -13.55
C LEU A 199 -3.74 14.64 -12.94
N PHE A 200 -4.66 15.00 -12.06
CA PHE A 200 -4.65 16.30 -11.36
C PHE A 200 -3.41 16.49 -10.48
N THR A 201 -2.87 15.42 -9.88
CA THR A 201 -1.62 15.52 -9.10
C THR A 201 -0.40 15.83 -9.97
N GLN A 202 -0.50 15.64 -11.29
CA GLN A 202 0.62 15.78 -12.24
C GLN A 202 1.84 14.90 -11.86
N CYS A 203 1.61 13.75 -11.24
CA CYS A 203 2.67 12.80 -10.89
C CYS A 203 3.02 11.94 -12.11
N ARG A 204 4.07 12.33 -12.85
CA ARG A 204 4.46 11.70 -14.12
C ARG A 204 4.84 10.22 -13.97
N THR A 205 5.52 9.88 -12.87
CA THR A 205 6.00 8.51 -12.61
C THR A 205 4.87 7.54 -12.29
N ALA A 206 3.72 8.04 -11.82
CA ALA A 206 2.56 7.20 -11.51
C ALA A 206 1.94 6.59 -12.77
N ILE A 207 1.87 7.33 -13.88
CA ILE A 207 1.17 6.92 -15.10
C ILE A 207 1.76 5.63 -15.71
N PRO A 208 3.06 5.57 -16.07
CA PRO A 208 3.65 4.35 -16.61
C PRO A 208 3.65 3.20 -15.60
N SER A 209 3.79 3.50 -14.30
CA SER A 209 3.74 2.48 -13.24
C SER A 209 2.35 1.85 -13.11
N ILE A 210 1.26 2.65 -13.22
CA ILE A 210 -0.12 2.15 -13.26
C ILE A 210 -0.34 1.31 -14.52
N ALA A 211 0.16 1.75 -15.67
CA ALA A 211 0.01 1.02 -16.92
C ALA A 211 0.63 -0.39 -16.83
N ALA A 212 1.84 -0.50 -16.30
CA ALA A 212 2.50 -1.79 -16.07
C ALA A 212 1.73 -2.64 -15.04
N ALA A 213 1.31 -2.06 -13.91
CA ALA A 213 0.61 -2.74 -12.85
C ALA A 213 -0.76 -3.28 -13.28
N GLY A 214 -1.55 -2.47 -13.98
CA GLY A 214 -2.86 -2.87 -14.49
C GLY A 214 -2.77 -4.02 -15.51
N LEU A 215 -1.75 -4.00 -16.36
CA LEU A 215 -1.46 -5.09 -17.29
C LEU A 215 -1.16 -6.39 -16.52
N ILE A 216 -0.32 -6.34 -15.50
CA ILE A 216 -0.01 -7.50 -14.64
C ILE A 216 -1.26 -8.05 -13.96
N VAL A 217 -2.15 -7.19 -13.44
CA VAL A 217 -3.44 -7.63 -12.86
C VAL A 217 -4.26 -8.41 -13.88
N LEU A 218 -4.44 -7.87 -15.09
CA LEU A 218 -5.24 -8.49 -16.13
C LEU A 218 -4.65 -9.82 -16.63
N LEU A 219 -3.31 -9.89 -16.76
CA LEU A 219 -2.59 -11.11 -17.12
C LEU A 219 -2.71 -12.17 -16.01
N ALA A 220 -2.55 -11.80 -14.75
CA ALA A 220 -2.69 -12.69 -13.59
C ALA A 220 -4.11 -13.29 -13.51
N MET A 221 -5.12 -12.50 -13.84
CA MET A 221 -6.52 -12.93 -13.93
C MET A 221 -6.87 -13.63 -15.24
N ARG A 222 -5.92 -13.80 -16.16
CA ARG A 222 -6.11 -14.38 -17.52
C ARG A 222 -7.17 -13.69 -18.36
N LYS A 223 -7.31 -12.39 -18.21
CA LYS A 223 -8.24 -11.54 -18.96
C LYS A 223 -7.56 -10.94 -20.19
N TYR A 224 -7.05 -11.80 -21.06
CA TYR A 224 -6.21 -11.42 -22.21
C TYR A 224 -6.87 -10.41 -23.16
N LYS A 225 -8.17 -10.56 -23.45
CA LYS A 225 -8.90 -9.57 -24.29
C LYS A 225 -8.89 -8.19 -23.64
N MET A 226 -9.13 -8.12 -22.33
CA MET A 226 -9.08 -6.85 -21.59
C MET A 226 -7.65 -6.30 -21.51
N ALA A 227 -6.65 -7.17 -21.39
CA ALA A 227 -5.25 -6.77 -21.38
C ALA A 227 -4.86 -6.11 -22.72
N VAL A 228 -5.30 -6.64 -23.86
CA VAL A 228 -5.06 -6.04 -25.18
C VAL A 228 -5.75 -4.68 -25.29
N ILE A 229 -7.01 -4.58 -24.91
CA ILE A 229 -7.77 -3.30 -24.93
C ILE A 229 -7.10 -2.27 -24.02
N TYR A 230 -6.73 -2.68 -22.81
CA TYR A 230 -6.04 -1.83 -21.84
C TYR A 230 -4.70 -1.32 -22.38
N SER A 231 -3.88 -2.22 -22.94
CA SER A 231 -2.58 -1.86 -23.54
C SER A 231 -2.76 -0.91 -24.73
N GLY A 232 -3.75 -1.13 -25.57
CA GLY A 232 -4.11 -0.21 -26.67
C GLY A 232 -4.53 1.17 -26.17
N GLY A 233 -5.34 1.22 -25.10
CA GLY A 233 -5.71 2.47 -24.42
C GLY A 233 -4.49 3.22 -23.84
N CYS A 234 -3.60 2.51 -23.17
CA CYS A 234 -2.35 3.09 -22.63
C CYS A 234 -1.45 3.62 -23.77
N ALA A 235 -1.33 2.89 -24.89
CA ALA A 235 -0.57 3.31 -26.04
C ALA A 235 -1.20 4.56 -26.69
N ALA A 236 -2.52 4.61 -26.82
CA ALA A 236 -3.23 5.80 -27.35
C ALA A 236 -2.99 7.03 -26.46
N VAL A 237 -3.09 6.89 -25.13
CA VAL A 237 -2.79 7.99 -24.19
C VAL A 237 -1.33 8.46 -24.34
N LEU A 238 -0.38 7.52 -24.46
CA LEU A 238 1.02 7.88 -24.69
C LEU A 238 1.22 8.62 -25.99
N LEU A 239 0.61 8.18 -27.10
CA LEU A 239 0.67 8.85 -28.39
C LEU A 239 0.09 10.27 -28.30
N VAL A 240 -1.09 10.44 -27.70
CA VAL A 240 -1.68 11.76 -27.49
C VAL A 240 -0.76 12.66 -26.68
N ALA A 241 -0.12 12.14 -25.62
CA ALA A 241 0.83 12.88 -24.81
C ALA A 241 2.07 13.31 -25.62
N LEU A 242 2.60 12.43 -26.49
CA LEU A 242 3.73 12.72 -27.37
C LEU A 242 3.41 13.77 -28.41
N PHE A 243 2.21 13.73 -29.03
CA PHE A 243 1.78 14.74 -30.01
C PHE A 243 1.41 16.10 -29.38
N ASN A 244 1.13 16.14 -28.09
CA ASN A 244 0.81 17.37 -27.35
C ASN A 244 1.91 17.77 -26.37
N PHE A 245 3.14 17.35 -26.60
CA PHE A 245 4.28 17.56 -25.70
C PHE A 245 4.47 19.05 -25.33
N GLU A 246 4.32 19.96 -26.30
CA GLU A 246 4.48 21.39 -26.10
C GLU A 246 3.41 22.02 -25.18
N HIS A 247 2.24 21.38 -25.05
CA HIS A 247 1.13 21.86 -24.22
C HIS A 247 1.18 21.35 -22.79
N ILE A 248 2.19 20.51 -22.44
CA ILE A 248 2.37 19.99 -21.09
C ILE A 248 3.64 20.60 -20.47
N PRO A 249 3.55 21.79 -19.80
CA PRO A 249 4.70 22.59 -19.39
C PRO A 249 5.75 21.81 -18.57
N ARG A 250 5.32 20.79 -17.84
CA ARG A 250 6.23 19.96 -17.02
C ARG A 250 7.04 18.96 -17.81
N LEU A 251 6.62 18.58 -19.02
CA LEU A 251 7.42 17.70 -19.88
C LEU A 251 8.63 18.44 -20.45
N LEU A 252 8.57 19.76 -20.54
CA LEU A 252 9.67 20.61 -21.05
C LEU A 252 10.85 20.69 -20.07
N ASN A 253 10.64 20.53 -18.76
CA ASN A 253 11.68 20.63 -17.74
C ASN A 253 12.13 19.25 -17.22
N VAL A 254 12.21 18.24 -18.09
CA VAL A 254 12.61 16.89 -17.68
C VAL A 254 14.08 16.83 -17.32
N GLU A 255 14.95 17.50 -18.07
CA GLU A 255 16.40 17.44 -17.91
C GLU A 255 16.89 17.97 -16.55
N GLU A 256 16.45 19.17 -16.17
CA GLU A 256 16.85 19.77 -14.90
C GLU A 256 16.45 18.90 -13.69
N ASN A 257 15.21 18.40 -13.70
CA ASN A 257 14.74 17.48 -12.66
C ASN A 257 15.46 16.13 -12.67
N TRP A 258 15.99 15.70 -13.82
CA TRP A 258 16.73 14.44 -13.92
C TRP A 258 18.13 14.57 -13.33
N TYR A 259 18.88 15.62 -13.65
CA TYR A 259 20.20 15.87 -13.08
C TYR A 259 20.13 16.02 -11.56
N GLU A 260 19.18 16.82 -11.05
CA GLU A 260 18.95 16.97 -9.61
C GLU A 260 18.70 15.63 -8.91
N ARG A 261 17.93 14.72 -9.53
CA ARG A 261 17.68 13.37 -8.99
C ARG A 261 18.91 12.50 -9.02
N MET A 262 19.73 12.58 -10.07
CA MET A 262 20.97 11.83 -10.15
C MET A 262 21.96 12.26 -9.08
N ASP A 263 22.07 13.57 -8.81
CA ASP A 263 22.87 14.12 -7.72
C ASP A 263 22.41 13.59 -6.35
N ILE A 264 21.09 13.63 -6.11
CA ILE A 264 20.49 13.09 -4.87
C ILE A 264 20.80 11.59 -4.70
N ILE A 265 20.68 10.79 -5.77
CA ILE A 265 20.96 9.35 -5.74
C ILE A 265 22.46 9.13 -5.47
N THR A 266 23.35 9.92 -6.09
CA THR A 266 24.80 9.81 -5.89
C THR A 266 25.17 10.08 -4.44
N VAL A 267 24.69 11.18 -3.87
CA VAL A 267 24.91 11.51 -2.45
C VAL A 267 24.33 10.43 -1.53
N ALA A 268 23.18 9.86 -1.87
CA ALA A 268 22.60 8.77 -1.08
C ALA A 268 23.43 7.48 -1.13
N LEU A 269 24.01 7.15 -2.30
CA LEU A 269 24.92 6.01 -2.44
C LEU A 269 26.24 6.21 -1.66
N GLU A 270 26.79 7.43 -1.65
CA GLU A 270 27.95 7.77 -0.82
C GLU A 270 27.64 7.54 0.65
N GLY A 271 26.49 8.05 1.14
CA GLY A 271 26.05 7.82 2.51
C GLY A 271 25.80 6.35 2.85
N PHE A 272 25.32 5.55 1.90
CA PHE A 272 25.22 4.10 2.07
C PHE A 272 26.61 3.46 2.19
N LEU A 273 27.57 3.84 1.36
CA LEU A 273 28.93 3.28 1.40
C LEU A 273 29.67 3.58 2.72
N GLU A 274 29.35 4.68 3.39
CA GLU A 274 29.88 4.95 4.72
C GLU A 274 29.29 4.02 5.81
N ARG A 275 28.06 3.54 5.62
CA ARG A 275 27.32 2.71 6.60
C ARG A 275 26.61 1.51 5.94
N PRO A 276 27.34 0.62 5.25
CA PRO A 276 26.71 -0.34 4.34
C PRO A 276 25.93 -1.44 5.05
N ILE A 277 26.23 -1.74 6.33
CA ILE A 277 25.62 -2.87 7.04
C ILE A 277 24.29 -2.47 7.68
N LEU A 278 24.27 -1.40 8.47
CA LEU A 278 23.11 -1.01 9.30
C LEU A 278 22.37 0.24 8.79
N GLY A 279 23.00 1.00 7.89
CA GLY A 279 22.47 2.29 7.46
C GLY A 279 22.44 3.34 8.59
N GLY A 280 21.68 4.41 8.38
CA GLY A 280 21.56 5.53 9.33
C GLY A 280 20.17 5.65 10.01
N GLY A 281 19.28 4.69 9.81
CA GLY A 281 17.88 4.74 10.24
C GLY A 281 16.99 5.53 9.28
N PRO A 282 15.64 5.40 9.38
CA PRO A 282 14.70 6.11 8.51
C PRO A 282 14.99 7.63 8.44
N PHE A 283 14.77 8.21 7.27
CA PHE A 283 15.02 9.63 6.99
C PHE A 283 16.48 10.06 7.15
N TYR A 284 17.44 9.14 7.09
CA TYR A 284 18.87 9.47 7.27
C TYR A 284 19.38 10.40 6.18
N PHE A 285 18.82 10.37 4.97
CA PHE A 285 19.16 11.32 3.91
C PHE A 285 19.03 12.79 4.35
N ARG A 286 18.04 13.11 5.18
CA ARG A 286 17.86 14.45 5.73
C ARG A 286 19.08 14.95 6.53
N ILE A 287 19.79 14.03 7.18
CA ILE A 287 20.98 14.35 8.00
C ILE A 287 22.22 14.33 7.11
N TYR A 288 22.40 13.26 6.35
CA TYR A 288 23.57 13.04 5.52
C TYR A 288 23.68 14.04 4.36
N GLY A 289 22.59 14.28 3.65
CA GLY A 289 22.52 15.23 2.54
C GLY A 289 22.53 16.71 2.94
N HIS A 290 22.42 17.00 4.27
CA HIS A 290 22.44 18.38 4.75
C HIS A 290 23.81 19.02 4.50
N GLY A 291 23.82 20.14 3.80
CA GLY A 291 25.04 20.85 3.40
C GLY A 291 25.74 20.31 2.14
N LEU A 292 25.39 19.10 1.68
CA LEU A 292 25.85 18.53 0.41
C LEU A 292 24.96 18.91 -0.77
N MET A 293 23.68 19.21 -0.50
CA MET A 293 22.67 19.55 -1.50
C MET A 293 22.23 21.00 -1.34
N SER A 294 21.82 21.61 -2.46
CA SER A 294 21.29 22.99 -2.51
C SER A 294 19.96 23.16 -1.74
N ARG A 295 19.23 22.07 -1.55
CA ARG A 295 17.96 22.01 -0.81
C ARG A 295 17.96 20.86 0.20
N ASN A 296 17.16 20.99 1.25
CA ASN A 296 16.97 19.92 2.22
C ASN A 296 15.94 18.91 1.70
N TYR A 297 16.38 17.73 1.29
CA TYR A 297 15.54 16.61 0.91
C TYR A 297 15.34 15.65 2.07
N LEU A 298 14.15 15.04 2.15
CA LEU A 298 13.82 14.06 3.18
C LEU A 298 14.28 12.64 2.83
N HIS A 299 14.46 12.37 1.53
CA HIS A 299 14.71 11.01 1.00
C HIS A 299 15.42 11.08 -0.35
N ALA A 300 15.96 9.94 -0.77
CA ALA A 300 16.84 9.80 -1.95
C ALA A 300 16.11 9.80 -3.31
N HIS A 301 14.81 10.04 -3.39
CA HIS A 301 14.00 9.95 -4.62
C HIS A 301 14.16 8.63 -5.41
N ASN A 302 14.67 7.60 -4.77
CA ASN A 302 14.74 6.23 -5.25
C ASN A 302 14.55 5.29 -4.05
N LEU A 303 13.52 4.47 -4.08
CA LEU A 303 13.11 3.61 -2.97
C LEU A 303 14.23 2.63 -2.56
N PHE A 304 14.92 2.04 -3.53
CA PHE A 304 15.94 1.01 -3.28
C PHE A 304 17.19 1.63 -2.65
N VAL A 305 17.67 2.73 -3.20
CA VAL A 305 18.82 3.46 -2.66
C VAL A 305 18.48 4.01 -1.28
N ASN A 306 17.25 4.51 -1.09
CA ASN A 306 16.79 5.00 0.21
C ASN A 306 16.77 3.89 1.27
N PHE A 307 16.31 2.66 0.91
CA PHE A 307 16.36 1.52 1.82
C PHE A 307 17.79 1.13 2.21
N LEU A 308 18.70 1.13 1.25
CA LEU A 308 20.11 0.85 1.52
C LEU A 308 20.74 1.91 2.41
N LEU A 309 20.45 3.19 2.17
CA LEU A 309 20.94 4.30 2.98
C LEU A 309 20.38 4.24 4.41
N ASP A 310 19.06 4.02 4.55
CA ASP A 310 18.38 4.05 5.84
C ASP A 310 18.65 2.79 6.68
N PHE A 311 18.70 1.60 6.05
CA PHE A 311 18.73 0.30 6.76
C PHE A 311 19.94 -0.57 6.41
N GLY A 312 20.81 -0.14 5.53
CA GLY A 312 21.93 -0.95 5.06
C GLY A 312 21.51 -2.27 4.40
N VAL A 313 22.47 -3.15 4.15
CA VAL A 313 22.17 -4.47 3.58
C VAL A 313 21.46 -5.39 4.58
N ALA A 314 21.72 -5.25 5.88
CA ALA A 314 21.12 -6.10 6.91
C ALA A 314 19.61 -5.84 7.05
N GLY A 315 19.19 -4.56 7.14
CA GLY A 315 17.78 -4.22 7.25
C GLY A 315 17.04 -4.41 5.92
N THR A 316 17.62 -3.99 4.80
CA THR A 316 17.03 -4.19 3.47
C THR A 316 16.86 -5.70 3.17
N GLY A 317 17.87 -6.51 3.45
CA GLY A 317 17.81 -7.95 3.29
C GLY A 317 16.75 -8.60 4.18
N SER A 318 16.67 -8.19 5.46
CA SER A 318 15.64 -8.70 6.38
C SER A 318 14.23 -8.34 5.92
N MET A 319 14.01 -7.15 5.39
CA MET A 319 12.72 -6.74 4.81
C MET A 319 12.37 -7.61 3.59
N ILE A 320 13.30 -7.85 2.68
CA ILE A 320 13.08 -8.69 1.49
C ILE A 320 12.71 -10.12 1.91
N ILE A 321 13.42 -10.69 2.89
CA ILE A 321 13.12 -12.03 3.39
C ILE A 321 11.76 -12.07 4.09
N MET A 322 11.44 -11.06 4.92
CA MET A 322 10.14 -10.93 5.58
C MET A 322 8.99 -10.96 4.57
N PHE A 323 9.05 -10.12 3.53
CA PHE A 323 8.02 -10.13 2.49
C PHE A 323 8.04 -11.42 1.68
N GLY A 324 9.21 -12.01 1.42
CA GLY A 324 9.35 -13.31 0.75
C GLY A 324 8.61 -14.41 1.49
N GLU A 325 8.79 -14.53 2.79
CA GLU A 325 8.09 -15.52 3.62
C GLU A 325 6.58 -15.28 3.67
N GLN A 326 6.14 -14.02 3.78
CA GLN A 326 4.72 -13.69 3.80
C GLN A 326 4.03 -13.93 2.45
N LEU A 327 4.69 -13.60 1.35
CA LEU A 327 4.15 -13.73 0.00
C LEU A 327 4.28 -15.15 -0.58
N LYS A 328 5.00 -16.05 0.09
CA LYS A 328 5.20 -17.43 -0.35
C LYS A 328 3.88 -18.14 -0.68
N GLU A 329 2.89 -18.04 0.19
CA GLU A 329 1.55 -18.61 -0.02
C GLU A 329 0.78 -17.91 -1.15
N VAL A 330 0.96 -16.59 -1.32
CA VAL A 330 0.39 -15.82 -2.44
C VAL A 330 0.94 -16.36 -3.76
N PHE A 331 2.26 -16.51 -3.87
CA PHE A 331 2.91 -17.07 -5.06
C PHE A 331 2.56 -18.55 -5.29
N ALA A 332 2.48 -19.37 -4.23
CA ALA A 332 2.04 -20.76 -4.33
C ALA A 332 0.59 -20.85 -4.83
N SER A 333 -0.27 -19.92 -4.45
CA SER A 333 -1.66 -19.85 -4.91
C SER A 333 -1.78 -19.59 -6.42
N PHE A 334 -0.88 -18.78 -7.00
CA PHE A 334 -0.79 -18.60 -8.46
C PHE A 334 -0.51 -19.92 -9.20
N LYS A 335 0.36 -20.76 -8.62
CA LYS A 335 0.74 -22.05 -9.23
C LYS A 335 -0.39 -23.08 -9.12
N ARG A 336 -1.09 -23.12 -7.97
CA ARG A 336 -2.18 -24.10 -7.71
C ARG A 336 -3.44 -23.80 -8.52
N LYS A 337 -3.86 -22.55 -8.57
CA LYS A 337 -5.04 -22.13 -9.31
C LYS A 337 -4.62 -21.58 -10.67
N LYS A 338 -5.22 -22.13 -11.74
CA LYS A 338 -4.93 -21.66 -13.11
C LYS A 338 -5.24 -20.15 -13.32
N ARG A 339 -5.88 -19.47 -12.36
CA ARG A 339 -6.23 -18.06 -12.38
C ARG A 339 -6.15 -17.50 -10.94
N ALA A 340 -5.53 -16.34 -10.76
CA ALA A 340 -5.54 -15.64 -9.49
C ALA A 340 -6.91 -15.00 -9.22
N CYS A 341 -7.29 -14.91 -7.93
CA CYS A 341 -8.43 -14.10 -7.50
C CYS A 341 -8.05 -12.59 -7.47
N ALA A 342 -9.04 -11.74 -7.28
CA ALA A 342 -8.84 -10.28 -7.29
C ALA A 342 -7.79 -9.83 -6.29
N GLU A 343 -7.83 -10.33 -5.05
CA GLU A 343 -6.93 -9.93 -3.97
C GLU A 343 -5.47 -10.26 -4.29
N ILE A 344 -5.22 -11.49 -4.78
CA ILE A 344 -3.87 -11.93 -5.16
C ILE A 344 -3.36 -11.13 -6.37
N SER A 345 -4.23 -10.85 -7.33
CA SER A 345 -3.88 -10.05 -8.51
C SER A 345 -3.62 -8.59 -8.15
N ALA A 346 -4.39 -8.02 -7.21
CA ALA A 346 -4.16 -6.68 -6.68
C ALA A 346 -2.80 -6.57 -6.00
N VAL A 347 -2.41 -7.57 -5.18
CA VAL A 347 -1.06 -7.61 -4.57
C VAL A 347 0.02 -7.59 -5.65
N ALA A 348 -0.08 -8.46 -6.67
CA ALA A 348 0.91 -8.50 -7.74
C ALA A 348 1.02 -7.16 -8.48
N GLY A 349 -0.11 -6.55 -8.83
CA GLY A 349 -0.14 -5.24 -9.48
C GLY A 349 0.44 -4.13 -8.59
N CYS A 350 0.05 -4.08 -7.31
CA CYS A 350 0.55 -3.07 -6.37
C CYS A 350 2.05 -3.21 -6.09
N LEU A 351 2.59 -4.43 -6.06
CA LEU A 351 4.04 -4.65 -5.94
C LEU A 351 4.79 -4.16 -7.19
N ILE A 352 4.29 -4.48 -8.39
CA ILE A 352 4.88 -3.98 -9.65
C ILE A 352 4.82 -2.45 -9.71
N TYR A 353 3.68 -1.86 -9.32
CA TYR A 353 3.55 -0.41 -9.21
C TYR A 353 4.59 0.17 -8.26
N THR A 354 4.71 -0.41 -7.05
CA THR A 354 5.64 0.09 -6.02
C THR A 354 7.09 0.00 -6.47
N VAL A 355 7.47 -1.08 -7.16
CA VAL A 355 8.82 -1.23 -7.75
C VAL A 355 9.04 -0.18 -8.84
N ALA A 356 8.14 -0.07 -9.81
CA ALA A 356 8.29 0.83 -10.96
C ALA A 356 8.28 2.32 -10.52
N HIS A 357 7.32 2.72 -9.68
CA HIS A 357 7.23 4.07 -9.14
C HIS A 357 8.40 4.38 -8.19
N GLY A 358 8.81 3.38 -7.40
CA GLY A 358 9.90 3.47 -6.44
C GLY A 358 11.28 3.67 -7.06
N MET A 359 11.45 3.42 -8.35
CA MET A 359 12.69 3.77 -9.07
C MET A 359 12.93 5.30 -9.11
N LEU A 360 11.88 6.10 -8.98
CA LEU A 360 11.93 7.55 -9.13
C LEU A 360 11.33 8.32 -7.94
N ASP A 361 10.80 7.65 -6.93
CA ASP A 361 10.25 8.29 -5.72
C ASP A 361 10.18 7.32 -4.53
N VAL A 362 10.01 7.83 -3.29
CA VAL A 362 10.00 7.04 -2.04
C VAL A 362 8.63 7.09 -1.35
N THR A 363 7.56 7.20 -2.12
CA THR A 363 6.19 7.39 -1.61
C THR A 363 5.64 6.20 -0.82
N ALA A 364 6.12 4.97 -1.07
CA ALA A 364 5.68 3.77 -0.34
C ALA A 364 6.08 3.77 1.15
N PHE A 365 7.01 4.64 1.56
CA PHE A 365 7.51 4.74 2.94
C PHE A 365 6.73 5.74 3.81
N ASN A 366 5.67 6.34 3.28
CA ASN A 366 4.83 7.25 4.05
C ASN A 366 3.80 6.48 4.90
N VAL A 367 3.39 7.09 6.01
CA VAL A 367 2.41 6.50 6.96
C VAL A 367 1.13 6.03 6.28
N GLN A 368 0.54 6.85 5.40
CA GLN A 368 -0.74 6.54 4.75
C GLN A 368 -0.56 5.53 3.61
N THR A 369 0.35 5.81 2.68
CA THR A 369 0.57 4.95 1.50
C THR A 369 1.21 3.62 1.86
N GLY A 370 2.10 3.58 2.85
CA GLY A 370 2.68 2.35 3.39
C GLY A 370 1.63 1.47 4.07
N GLN A 371 0.74 2.05 4.88
CA GLN A 371 -0.37 1.32 5.48
C GLN A 371 -1.31 0.73 4.42
N LEU A 372 -1.64 1.50 3.38
CA LEU A 372 -2.50 1.02 2.29
C LEU A 372 -1.86 -0.15 1.54
N LEU A 373 -0.57 -0.05 1.20
CA LEU A 373 0.17 -1.13 0.55
C LEU A 373 0.22 -2.39 1.43
N LEU A 374 0.58 -2.24 2.71
CA LEU A 374 0.63 -3.36 3.65
C LEU A 374 -0.75 -4.00 3.86
N PHE A 375 -1.82 -3.20 3.90
CA PHE A 375 -3.18 -3.71 3.96
C PHE A 375 -3.52 -4.55 2.71
N ILE A 376 -3.22 -4.06 1.50
CA ILE A 376 -3.46 -4.82 0.26
C ILE A 376 -2.66 -6.14 0.29
N ILE A 377 -1.40 -6.13 0.75
CA ILE A 377 -0.60 -7.34 0.93
C ILE A 377 -1.27 -8.30 1.93
N ALA A 378 -1.75 -7.79 3.07
CA ALA A 378 -2.46 -8.60 4.07
C ALA A 378 -3.73 -9.26 3.50
N THR A 379 -4.48 -8.56 2.62
CA THR A 379 -5.66 -9.15 1.96
C THR A 379 -5.29 -10.29 1.01
N GLY A 380 -4.19 -10.18 0.26
CA GLY A 380 -3.70 -11.25 -0.60
C GLY A 380 -3.23 -12.47 0.18
N ILE A 381 -2.53 -12.27 1.30
CA ILE A 381 -2.11 -13.35 2.21
C ILE A 381 -3.33 -14.05 2.80
N ALA A 382 -4.32 -13.29 3.29
CA ALA A 382 -5.57 -13.83 3.80
C ALA A 382 -6.35 -14.62 2.72
N ALA A 383 -6.44 -14.09 1.50
CA ALA A 383 -7.08 -14.77 0.39
C ALA A 383 -6.37 -16.08 0.01
N ALA A 384 -5.03 -16.11 0.03
CA ALA A 384 -4.25 -17.31 -0.22
C ALA A 384 -4.49 -18.39 0.86
N ARG A 385 -4.53 -17.97 2.15
CA ARG A 385 -4.90 -18.82 3.28
C ARG A 385 -6.30 -19.39 3.10
N LEU A 386 -7.31 -18.55 2.90
CA LEU A 386 -8.71 -18.96 2.72
C LEU A 386 -8.91 -19.90 1.51
N ASN A 387 -8.14 -19.72 0.44
CA ASN A 387 -8.13 -20.64 -0.68
C ASN A 387 -7.56 -22.01 -0.32
N ARG A 388 -6.45 -22.03 0.47
CA ARG A 388 -5.83 -23.27 0.94
C ARG A 388 -6.76 -24.07 1.85
N GLU A 389 -7.44 -23.40 2.78
CA GLU A 389 -8.42 -23.98 3.69
C GLU A 389 -9.61 -24.56 2.93
N ALA A 390 -10.11 -23.87 1.90
CA ALA A 390 -11.20 -24.37 1.04
C ALA A 390 -10.78 -25.59 0.18
N ASP A 391 -9.53 -25.63 -0.26
CA ASP A 391 -8.99 -26.73 -1.05
C ASP A 391 -8.65 -27.97 -0.19
N ASN A 392 -8.44 -27.78 1.13
CA ASN A 392 -8.12 -28.86 2.08
C ASN A 392 -8.80 -28.65 3.45
N PRO A 393 -10.08 -29.05 3.60
CA PRO A 393 -10.84 -28.86 4.83
C PRO A 393 -10.27 -29.54 6.07
N SER A 394 -9.43 -30.56 5.93
CA SER A 394 -8.79 -31.24 7.07
C SER A 394 -7.79 -30.34 7.82
N LEU A 395 -7.25 -29.29 7.16
CA LEU A 395 -6.39 -28.31 7.79
C LEU A 395 -7.15 -27.46 8.83
N LEU A 396 -8.44 -27.20 8.62
CA LEU A 396 -9.30 -26.50 9.58
C LEU A 396 -9.38 -27.23 10.92
N ALA A 397 -9.44 -28.55 10.89
CA ALA A 397 -9.50 -29.37 12.11
C ALA A 397 -8.19 -29.32 12.92
N SER A 398 -7.05 -29.22 12.25
CA SER A 398 -5.73 -29.12 12.90
C SER A 398 -5.43 -27.72 13.45
N GLU A 399 -5.90 -26.66 12.78
CA GLU A 399 -5.73 -25.28 13.24
C GLU A 399 -6.71 -24.89 14.36
N ALA A 400 -7.92 -25.48 14.39
CA ALA A 400 -8.88 -25.33 15.50
C ALA A 400 -8.34 -25.85 16.85
N VAL A 401 -7.44 -26.83 16.82
CA VAL A 401 -6.71 -27.30 18.02
C VAL A 401 -5.76 -26.21 18.58
N TYR A 402 -5.29 -25.28 17.75
CA TYR A 402 -4.38 -24.22 18.17
C TYR A 402 -5.06 -22.90 18.56
N PHE A 403 -6.33 -22.72 18.17
CA PHE A 403 -7.17 -21.60 18.58
C PHE A 403 -8.51 -22.14 19.11
N PRO A 404 -8.57 -22.70 20.32
CA PRO A 404 -9.81 -23.14 20.88
C PRO A 404 -10.77 -21.94 20.95
N GLU A 405 -11.89 -22.02 20.20
CA GLU A 405 -13.04 -21.20 20.44
C GLU A 405 -13.58 -21.60 21.81
N LYS A 406 -13.21 -20.89 22.86
CA LYS A 406 -13.97 -20.76 24.12
C LYS A 406 -13.14 -19.94 25.12
N GLU A 407 -13.43 -18.67 25.17
CA GLU A 407 -13.66 -17.96 26.43
C GLU A 407 -14.75 -16.93 26.12
N GLN A 408 -15.96 -17.27 26.61
CA GLN A 408 -17.12 -16.39 26.69
C GLN A 408 -16.82 -15.20 27.58
#